data_ae4eda261c91ce892e80266e56f42cbb
#
_entry.id   ae4eda261c91ce892e80266e56f42cbb
#
_cell.length_a   1.000
_cell.length_b   1.000
_cell.length_c   1.000
_cell.angle_alpha   90.00
_cell.angle_beta   90.00
_cell.angle_gamma   90.00
#
_symmetry.space_group_name_H-M   'P 1'
#
loop_
_entity.id
_entity.type
_entity.pdbx_description
1 polymer ?
#
loop_
_entity_poly.entity_id
_entity_poly.type
_entity_poly.pdbx_seq_one_letter_code
_entity_poly.pdbx_strand_id
1 'polypeptide(L)'
;YYMLGAAQDVEIAGRLQNLQEDMTPDEKISLIAEVEARSLQRPENLHYVSLLGRYYMGQEDYTRAAELYSTLVQALLEDAQALAYAAQAEYLAAGRTLNGPARLWAEQALAADPQQRTALGLLGMAAFDAQQYDVSIAYWARLLALESPNSDSQKIIEQMIETSRQQLAALAPEGS
;
A
#
# COMPACT_ATOMS: atom_id res chain seq x y z
N TYR A 1 14.95 -13.29 31.43
CA TYR A 1 14.00 -12.24 31.05
C TYR A 1 13.73 -12.19 29.53
N TYR A 2 14.72 -12.46 28.69
CA TYR A 2 14.57 -12.46 27.21
C TYR A 2 13.66 -13.58 26.67
N MET A 3 13.61 -14.72 27.31
CA MET A 3 12.84 -15.89 26.84
C MET A 3 11.32 -15.77 27.01
N LEU A 4 10.85 -15.06 28.05
CA LEU A 4 9.40 -14.89 28.27
C LEU A 4 8.74 -13.95 27.25
N GLY A 5 9.48 -12.98 26.72
CA GLY A 5 9.00 -12.09 25.67
C GLY A 5 8.82 -12.77 24.32
N ALA A 6 9.73 -13.67 23.94
CA ALA A 6 9.67 -14.38 22.67
C ALA A 6 8.49 -15.38 22.60
N ALA A 7 8.08 -15.98 23.71
CA ALA A 7 6.96 -16.92 23.74
C ALA A 7 5.62 -16.24 23.38
N GLN A 8 5.37 -15.03 23.88
CA GLN A 8 4.17 -14.27 23.53
C GLN A 8 4.19 -13.84 22.04
N ASP A 9 5.35 -13.44 21.52
CA ASP A 9 5.48 -13.06 20.11
C ASP A 9 5.20 -14.25 19.17
N VAL A 10 5.62 -15.46 19.54
CA VAL A 10 5.34 -16.70 18.80
C VAL A 10 3.85 -17.05 18.86
N GLU A 11 3.21 -16.90 20.02
CA GLU A 11 1.77 -17.15 20.19
C GLU A 11 0.94 -16.16 19.35
N ILE A 12 1.25 -14.86 19.43
CA ILE A 12 0.61 -13.82 18.63
C ILE A 12 0.82 -14.09 17.15
N ALA A 13 2.03 -14.43 16.72
CA ALA A 13 2.33 -14.75 15.32
C ALA A 13 1.53 -15.97 14.82
N GLY A 14 1.38 -17.00 15.64
CA GLY A 14 0.57 -18.17 15.32
C GLY A 14 -0.93 -17.83 15.17
N ARG A 15 -1.46 -17.00 16.08
CA ARG A 15 -2.85 -16.53 16.01
C ARG A 15 -3.07 -15.62 14.78
N LEU A 16 -2.09 -14.81 14.41
CA LEU A 16 -2.13 -13.94 13.24
C LEU A 16 -2.10 -14.70 11.91
N GLN A 17 -1.39 -15.83 11.84
CA GLN A 17 -1.43 -16.72 10.67
C GLN A 17 -2.82 -17.32 10.46
N ASN A 18 -3.57 -17.53 11.52
CA ASN A 18 -4.94 -18.07 11.51
C ASN A 18 -6.02 -16.97 11.38
N LEU A 19 -5.64 -15.68 11.29
CA LEU A 19 -6.57 -14.54 11.18
C LEU A 19 -7.50 -14.59 9.95
N GLN A 20 -7.21 -15.43 8.96
CA GLN A 20 -7.87 -15.36 7.66
C GLN A 20 -9.12 -16.20 7.52
N GLU A 21 -9.36 -17.25 8.33
CA GLU A 21 -10.44 -18.19 8.00
C GLU A 21 -11.51 -18.43 9.09
N ASP A 22 -11.20 -18.36 10.42
CA ASP A 22 -12.14 -18.82 11.45
C ASP A 22 -12.38 -17.92 12.66
N MET A 23 -11.85 -16.69 12.71
CA MET A 23 -12.01 -15.82 13.87
C MET A 23 -13.30 -14.99 13.80
N THR A 24 -14.01 -14.92 14.93
CA THR A 24 -15.14 -14.00 15.10
C THR A 24 -14.66 -12.53 15.09
N PRO A 25 -15.54 -11.56 14.79
CA PRO A 25 -15.19 -10.14 14.85
C PRO A 25 -14.59 -9.71 16.20
N ASP A 26 -15.13 -10.22 17.30
CA ASP A 26 -14.65 -9.88 18.66
C ASP A 26 -13.26 -10.43 18.94
N GLU A 27 -12.96 -11.65 18.48
CA GLU A 27 -11.62 -12.23 18.58
C GLU A 27 -10.60 -11.46 17.75
N LYS A 28 -10.97 -10.98 16.57
CA LYS A 28 -10.11 -10.13 15.74
C LYS A 28 -9.80 -8.80 16.44
N ILE A 29 -10.81 -8.14 17.00
CA ILE A 29 -10.64 -6.88 17.74
C ILE A 29 -9.72 -7.11 18.95
N SER A 30 -9.93 -8.19 19.71
CA SER A 30 -9.09 -8.52 20.87
C SER A 30 -7.64 -8.77 20.47
N LEU A 31 -7.41 -9.51 19.38
CA LEU A 31 -6.06 -9.80 18.89
C LEU A 31 -5.35 -8.53 18.39
N ILE A 32 -6.05 -7.64 17.69
CA ILE A 32 -5.47 -6.38 17.24
C ILE A 32 -5.09 -5.50 18.44
N ALA A 33 -5.94 -5.40 19.47
CA ALA A 33 -5.61 -4.67 20.69
C ALA A 33 -4.38 -5.24 21.41
N GLU A 34 -4.22 -6.57 21.40
CA GLU A 34 -3.03 -7.22 21.94
C GLU A 34 -1.76 -6.90 21.13
N VAL A 35 -1.88 -6.90 19.80
CA VAL A 35 -0.77 -6.51 18.89
C VAL A 35 -0.41 -5.04 19.07
N GLU A 36 -1.38 -4.16 19.21
CA GLU A 36 -1.13 -2.73 19.50
C GLU A 36 -0.36 -2.54 20.81
N ALA A 37 -0.85 -3.15 21.90
CA ALA A 37 -0.17 -3.10 23.18
C ALA A 37 1.26 -3.64 23.10
N ARG A 38 1.46 -4.71 22.33
CA ARG A 38 2.76 -5.34 22.14
C ARG A 38 3.69 -4.48 21.29
N SER A 39 3.19 -3.86 20.24
CA SER A 39 3.95 -2.93 19.41
C SER A 39 4.50 -1.74 20.21
N LEU A 40 3.71 -1.22 21.17
CA LEU A 40 4.16 -0.16 22.07
C LEU A 40 5.25 -0.63 23.06
N GLN A 41 5.20 -1.89 23.48
CA GLN A 41 6.21 -2.47 24.36
C GLN A 41 7.51 -2.84 23.63
N ARG A 42 7.41 -3.11 22.33
CA ARG A 42 8.51 -3.55 21.47
C ARG A 42 8.55 -2.76 20.16
N PRO A 43 8.85 -1.47 20.22
CA PRO A 43 8.86 -0.59 19.05
C PRO A 43 9.91 -1.00 18.01
N GLU A 44 10.92 -1.78 18.40
CA GLU A 44 11.91 -2.36 17.51
C GLU A 44 11.35 -3.50 16.64
N ASN A 45 10.19 -4.08 16.99
CA ASN A 45 9.57 -5.14 16.23
C ASN A 45 8.68 -4.58 15.12
N LEU A 46 9.32 -4.23 14.00
CA LEU A 46 8.66 -3.64 12.83
C LEU A 46 7.61 -4.56 12.18
N HIS A 47 7.63 -5.87 12.50
CA HIS A 47 6.62 -6.80 12.01
C HIS A 47 5.21 -6.43 12.53
N TYR A 48 5.10 -6.03 13.81
CA TYR A 48 3.82 -5.58 14.36
C TYR A 48 3.33 -4.28 13.71
N VAL A 49 4.24 -3.35 13.46
CA VAL A 49 3.92 -2.09 12.78
C VAL A 49 3.40 -2.35 11.37
N SER A 50 4.08 -3.20 10.60
CA SER A 50 3.64 -3.60 9.25
C SER A 50 2.29 -4.29 9.25
N LEU A 51 2.04 -5.15 10.24
CA LEU A 51 0.79 -5.90 10.36
C LEU A 51 -0.39 -4.98 10.69
N LEU A 52 -0.21 -4.09 11.65
CA LEU A 52 -1.21 -3.08 12.01
C LEU A 52 -1.50 -2.13 10.85
N GLY A 53 -0.47 -1.70 10.12
CA GLY A 53 -0.63 -0.89 8.93
C GLY A 53 -1.53 -1.56 7.89
N ARG A 54 -1.30 -2.84 7.59
CA ARG A 54 -2.16 -3.61 6.67
C ARG A 54 -3.59 -3.79 7.21
N TYR A 55 -3.72 -4.03 8.51
CA TYR A 55 -5.04 -4.13 9.14
C TYR A 55 -5.83 -2.84 8.98
N TYR A 56 -5.24 -1.68 9.33
CA TYR A 56 -5.92 -0.40 9.20
C TYR A 56 -6.18 0.01 7.75
N MET A 57 -5.33 -0.36 6.79
CA MET A 57 -5.63 -0.24 5.36
C MET A 57 -6.91 -1.00 4.99
N GLY A 58 -7.06 -2.23 5.47
CA GLY A 58 -8.26 -3.05 5.24
C GLY A 58 -9.53 -2.54 5.95
N GLN A 59 -9.37 -1.77 7.03
CA GLN A 59 -10.47 -1.09 7.72
C GLN A 59 -10.78 0.31 7.15
N GLU A 60 -10.08 0.73 6.11
CA GLU A 60 -10.16 2.08 5.53
C GLU A 60 -9.78 3.20 6.52
N ASP A 61 -9.13 2.87 7.64
CA ASP A 61 -8.52 3.83 8.55
C ASP A 61 -7.13 4.23 8.04
N TYR A 62 -7.15 4.95 6.92
CA TYR A 62 -5.93 5.33 6.20
C TYR A 62 -5.03 6.25 7.02
N THR A 63 -5.59 7.02 7.95
CA THR A 63 -4.82 7.91 8.82
C THR A 63 -3.91 7.10 9.74
N ARG A 64 -4.45 6.10 10.45
CA ARG A 64 -3.63 5.21 11.29
C ARG A 64 -2.65 4.38 10.47
N ALA A 65 -3.07 3.92 9.30
CA ALA A 65 -2.18 3.18 8.41
C ALA A 65 -0.99 4.06 7.96
N ALA A 66 -1.21 5.32 7.61
CA ALA A 66 -0.16 6.26 7.22
C ALA A 66 0.83 6.53 8.35
N GLU A 67 0.36 6.74 9.59
CA GLU A 67 1.21 6.90 10.78
C GLU A 67 2.12 5.70 11.00
N LEU A 68 1.57 4.48 10.93
CA LEU A 68 2.33 3.23 11.09
C LEU A 68 3.37 3.03 10.00
N TYR A 69 2.98 3.21 8.73
CA TYR A 69 3.92 3.08 7.61
C TYR A 69 4.97 4.18 7.58
N SER A 70 4.66 5.41 8.04
CA SER A 70 5.66 6.46 8.26
C SER A 70 6.75 6.00 9.24
N THR A 71 6.36 5.31 10.32
CA THR A 71 7.32 4.71 11.26
C THR A 71 8.20 3.66 10.59
N LEU A 72 7.62 2.80 9.72
CA LEU A 72 8.39 1.81 8.96
C LEU A 72 9.41 2.47 8.02
N VAL A 73 9.02 3.51 7.30
CA VAL A 73 9.91 4.24 6.38
C VAL A 73 11.09 4.86 7.15
N GLN A 74 10.87 5.39 8.35
CA GLN A 74 11.95 5.93 9.18
C GLN A 74 12.97 4.86 9.62
N ALA A 75 12.52 3.62 9.82
CA ALA A 75 13.37 2.51 10.21
C ALA A 75 13.99 1.78 9.02
N LEU A 76 13.34 1.78 7.86
CA LEU A 76 13.67 1.02 6.66
C LEU A 76 13.78 1.96 5.45
N LEU A 77 14.74 2.90 5.50
CA LEU A 77 14.85 4.04 4.59
C LEU A 77 14.92 3.70 3.08
N GLU A 78 15.35 2.49 2.73
CA GLU A 78 15.53 2.06 1.33
C GLU A 78 14.64 0.84 0.97
N ASP A 79 13.72 0.46 1.85
CA ASP A 79 12.80 -0.64 1.57
C ASP A 79 11.68 -0.18 0.64
N ALA A 80 11.74 -0.61 -0.61
CA ALA A 80 10.76 -0.23 -1.65
C ALA A 80 9.32 -0.57 -1.28
N GLN A 81 9.10 -1.67 -0.54
CA GLN A 81 7.76 -2.10 -0.12
C GLN A 81 7.22 -1.20 0.99
N ALA A 82 8.05 -0.88 2.00
CA ALA A 82 7.66 0.04 3.07
C ALA A 82 7.35 1.43 2.53
N LEU A 83 8.21 1.95 1.64
CA LEU A 83 8.01 3.23 0.95
C LEU A 83 6.71 3.25 0.13
N ALA A 84 6.43 2.18 -0.63
CA ALA A 84 5.23 2.11 -1.45
C ALA A 84 3.94 2.04 -0.60
N TYR A 85 3.95 1.30 0.50
CA TYR A 85 2.80 1.24 1.41
C TYR A 85 2.57 2.56 2.15
N ALA A 86 3.64 3.23 2.58
CA ALA A 86 3.54 4.56 3.18
C ALA A 86 2.95 5.57 2.19
N ALA A 87 3.43 5.57 0.95
CA ALA A 87 2.91 6.42 -0.11
C ALA A 87 1.41 6.19 -0.37
N GLN A 88 1.00 4.91 -0.43
CA GLN A 88 -0.40 4.55 -0.66
C GLN A 88 -1.30 4.97 0.50
N ALA A 89 -0.88 4.71 1.73
CA ALA A 89 -1.67 5.08 2.91
C ALA A 89 -1.82 6.60 3.02
N GLU A 90 -0.73 7.35 2.81
CA GLU A 90 -0.74 8.81 2.82
C GLU A 90 -1.63 9.41 1.72
N TYR A 91 -1.57 8.86 0.50
CA TYR A 91 -2.43 9.27 -0.60
C TYR A 91 -3.92 9.08 -0.28
N LEU A 92 -4.28 7.94 0.31
CA LEU A 92 -5.66 7.64 0.69
C LEU A 92 -6.12 8.48 1.89
N ALA A 93 -5.26 8.68 2.91
CA ALA A 93 -5.52 9.54 4.05
C ALA A 93 -5.73 11.01 3.63
N ALA A 94 -5.03 11.46 2.58
CA ALA A 94 -5.20 12.78 1.99
C ALA A 94 -6.37 12.88 1.00
N GLY A 95 -7.33 11.95 1.04
CA GLY A 95 -8.50 11.95 0.17
C GLY A 95 -8.15 11.76 -1.30
N ARG A 96 -7.25 10.86 -1.62
CA ARG A 96 -6.73 10.55 -2.97
C ARG A 96 -5.98 11.74 -3.60
N THR A 97 -5.28 12.49 -2.77
CA THR A 97 -4.42 13.58 -3.22
C THR A 97 -2.95 13.18 -3.10
N LEU A 98 -2.21 13.24 -4.21
CA LEU A 98 -0.77 12.97 -4.22
C LEU A 98 -0.02 14.18 -3.63
N ASN A 99 -0.02 14.28 -2.31
CA ASN A 99 0.70 15.32 -1.56
C ASN A 99 2.23 15.09 -1.59
N GLY A 100 2.99 16.00 -0.96
CA GLY A 100 4.45 15.94 -0.94
C GLY A 100 5.02 14.62 -0.42
N PRO A 101 4.63 14.16 0.78
CA PRO A 101 5.09 12.87 1.33
C PRO A 101 4.73 11.66 0.47
N ALA A 102 3.47 11.54 0.04
CA ALA A 102 3.02 10.43 -0.80
C ALA A 102 3.80 10.35 -2.13
N ARG A 103 4.02 11.49 -2.77
CA ARG A 103 4.82 11.57 -4.00
C ARG A 103 6.26 11.14 -3.75
N LEU A 104 6.90 11.72 -2.73
CA LEU A 104 8.31 11.45 -2.41
C LEU A 104 8.53 9.96 -2.15
N TRP A 105 7.70 9.33 -1.32
CA TRP A 105 7.84 7.91 -1.00
C TRP A 105 7.54 7.01 -2.20
N ALA A 106 6.57 7.35 -3.05
CA ALA A 106 6.30 6.58 -4.27
C ALA A 106 7.47 6.65 -5.26
N GLU A 107 8.07 7.81 -5.44
CA GLU A 107 9.24 8.01 -6.31
C GLU A 107 10.48 7.29 -5.74
N GLN A 108 10.70 7.35 -4.42
CA GLN A 108 11.77 6.61 -3.76
C GLN A 108 11.56 5.09 -3.85
N ALA A 109 10.33 4.61 -3.73
CA ALA A 109 10.00 3.20 -3.92
C ALA A 109 10.39 2.71 -5.32
N LEU A 110 10.08 3.51 -6.38
CA LEU A 110 10.46 3.18 -7.75
C LEU A 110 11.96 3.38 -8.03
N ALA A 111 12.65 4.21 -7.28
CA ALA A 111 14.10 4.34 -7.36
C ALA A 111 14.80 3.12 -6.75
N ALA A 112 14.27 2.59 -5.63
CA ALA A 112 14.77 1.38 -4.99
C ALA A 112 14.40 0.10 -5.76
N ASP A 113 13.16 0.01 -6.26
CA ASP A 113 12.67 -1.07 -7.11
C ASP A 113 11.81 -0.51 -8.26
N PRO A 114 12.34 -0.43 -9.48
CA PRO A 114 11.60 0.05 -10.65
C PRO A 114 10.36 -0.78 -11.01
N GLN A 115 10.22 -1.99 -10.45
CA GLN A 115 9.09 -2.90 -10.66
C GLN A 115 8.13 -2.92 -9.45
N GLN A 116 8.27 -1.99 -8.50
CA GLN A 116 7.43 -1.96 -7.31
C GLN A 116 5.96 -1.68 -7.70
N ARG A 117 5.14 -2.75 -7.62
CA ARG A 117 3.77 -2.77 -8.16
C ARG A 117 2.85 -1.74 -7.51
N THR A 118 2.91 -1.61 -6.18
CA THR A 118 2.07 -0.67 -5.43
C THR A 118 2.37 0.78 -5.82
N ALA A 119 3.65 1.13 -5.98
CA ALA A 119 4.05 2.47 -6.39
C ALA A 119 3.65 2.77 -7.85
N LEU A 120 3.81 1.80 -8.77
CA LEU A 120 3.36 1.95 -10.15
C LEU A 120 1.85 2.16 -10.24
N GLY A 121 1.06 1.36 -9.50
CA GLY A 121 -0.39 1.49 -9.46
C GLY A 121 -0.84 2.83 -8.86
N LEU A 122 -0.21 3.25 -7.76
CA LEU A 122 -0.50 4.51 -7.10
C LEU A 122 -0.23 5.72 -8.00
N LEU A 123 0.96 5.79 -8.62
CA LEU A 123 1.33 6.91 -9.48
C LEU A 123 0.47 6.95 -10.76
N GLY A 124 0.11 5.79 -11.30
CA GLY A 124 -0.84 5.69 -12.40
C GLY A 124 -2.23 6.24 -12.02
N MET A 125 -2.74 5.85 -10.86
CA MET A 125 -4.02 6.33 -10.33
C MET A 125 -4.00 7.85 -10.08
N ALA A 126 -2.95 8.33 -9.39
CA ALA A 126 -2.80 9.75 -9.09
C ALA A 126 -2.69 10.60 -10.36
N ALA A 127 -2.00 10.12 -11.39
CA ALA A 127 -1.94 10.77 -12.67
C ALA A 127 -3.30 10.81 -13.39
N PHE A 128 -4.07 9.71 -13.31
CA PHE A 128 -5.43 9.65 -13.84
C PHE A 128 -6.35 10.66 -13.15
N ASP A 129 -6.35 10.70 -11.81
CA ASP A 129 -7.15 11.65 -11.03
C ASP A 129 -6.77 13.12 -11.34
N ALA A 130 -5.48 13.36 -11.68
CA ALA A 130 -4.97 14.67 -12.13
C ALA A 130 -5.20 14.95 -13.63
N GLN A 131 -5.92 14.09 -14.34
CA GLN A 131 -6.17 14.18 -15.80
C GLN A 131 -4.89 14.13 -16.65
N GLN A 132 -3.80 13.63 -16.13
CA GLN A 132 -2.54 13.38 -16.83
C GLN A 132 -2.56 11.98 -17.46
N TYR A 133 -3.44 11.78 -18.43
CA TYR A 133 -3.77 10.44 -18.93
C TYR A 133 -2.61 9.76 -19.66
N ASP A 134 -1.74 10.50 -20.33
CA ASP A 134 -0.52 9.99 -20.94
C ASP A 134 0.46 9.43 -19.90
N VAL A 135 0.64 10.15 -18.79
CA VAL A 135 1.46 9.72 -17.65
C VAL A 135 0.85 8.50 -16.96
N SER A 136 -0.46 8.49 -16.77
CA SER A 136 -1.22 7.37 -16.21
C SER A 136 -1.03 6.10 -17.05
N ILE A 137 -1.17 6.19 -18.36
CA ILE A 137 -0.94 5.08 -19.32
C ILE A 137 0.50 4.55 -19.18
N ALA A 138 1.49 5.42 -19.06
CA ALA A 138 2.89 5.02 -18.95
C ALA A 138 3.16 4.20 -17.67
N TYR A 139 2.63 4.60 -16.51
CA TYR A 139 2.76 3.83 -15.27
C TYR A 139 2.02 2.50 -15.33
N TRP A 140 0.77 2.48 -15.81
CA TRP A 140 0.00 1.24 -15.88
C TRP A 140 0.51 0.27 -16.94
N ALA A 141 1.12 0.75 -18.04
CA ALA A 141 1.80 -0.11 -19.00
C ALA A 141 3.00 -0.84 -18.37
N ARG A 142 3.77 -0.14 -17.50
CA ARG A 142 4.85 -0.78 -16.72
C ARG A 142 4.29 -1.82 -15.75
N LEU A 143 3.19 -1.52 -15.05
CA LEU A 143 2.52 -2.45 -14.16
C LEU A 143 1.98 -3.66 -14.92
N LEU A 144 1.35 -3.44 -16.07
CA LEU A 144 0.80 -4.50 -16.93
C LEU A 144 1.89 -5.51 -17.36
N ALA A 145 3.09 -5.02 -17.65
CA ALA A 145 4.21 -5.87 -18.04
C ALA A 145 4.69 -6.84 -16.93
N LEU A 146 4.24 -6.61 -15.68
CA LEU A 146 4.56 -7.47 -14.51
C LEU A 146 3.46 -8.49 -14.22
N GLU A 147 2.32 -8.44 -14.93
CA GLU A 147 1.18 -9.31 -14.67
C GLU A 147 1.31 -10.65 -15.38
N SER A 148 0.74 -11.68 -14.75
CA SER A 148 0.61 -12.99 -15.38
C SER A 148 -0.42 -12.96 -16.49
N PRO A 149 -0.17 -13.62 -17.65
CA PRO A 149 -1.13 -13.70 -18.73
C PRO A 149 -2.50 -14.23 -18.27
N ASN A 150 -3.57 -13.58 -18.71
CA ASN A 150 -4.98 -13.92 -18.40
C ASN A 150 -5.37 -13.79 -16.92
N SER A 151 -4.57 -13.13 -16.08
CA SER A 151 -4.96 -12.82 -14.71
C SER A 151 -6.08 -11.77 -14.67
N ASP A 152 -6.85 -11.76 -13.58
CA ASP A 152 -7.87 -10.72 -13.41
C ASP A 152 -7.23 -9.34 -13.22
N SER A 153 -6.07 -9.28 -12.58
CA SER A 153 -5.26 -8.04 -12.48
C SER A 153 -4.88 -7.51 -13.85
N GLN A 154 -4.43 -8.36 -14.77
CA GLN A 154 -4.13 -7.94 -16.15
C GLN A 154 -5.33 -7.27 -16.80
N LYS A 155 -6.50 -7.89 -16.76
CA LYS A 155 -7.73 -7.36 -17.36
C LYS A 155 -8.12 -6.00 -16.78
N ILE A 156 -8.01 -5.85 -15.46
CA ILE A 156 -8.28 -4.58 -14.77
C ILE A 156 -7.33 -3.48 -15.27
N ILE A 157 -6.04 -3.76 -15.31
CA ILE A 157 -5.04 -2.78 -15.75
C ILE A 157 -5.23 -2.42 -17.23
N GLU A 158 -5.52 -3.38 -18.10
CA GLU A 158 -5.85 -3.14 -19.52
C GLU A 158 -7.07 -2.21 -19.65
N GLN A 159 -8.11 -2.43 -18.84
CA GLN A 159 -9.29 -1.57 -18.81
C GLN A 159 -8.95 -0.14 -18.34
N MET A 160 -8.09 0.00 -17.32
CA MET A 160 -7.64 1.32 -16.84
C MET A 160 -6.86 2.08 -17.94
N ILE A 161 -5.97 1.38 -18.66
CA ILE A 161 -5.23 1.96 -19.78
C ILE A 161 -6.19 2.40 -20.90
N GLU A 162 -7.16 1.56 -21.26
CA GLU A 162 -8.14 1.87 -22.30
C GLU A 162 -9.00 3.07 -21.91
N THR A 163 -9.47 3.13 -20.65
CA THR A 163 -10.20 4.29 -20.13
C THR A 163 -9.37 5.57 -20.24
N SER A 164 -8.08 5.51 -19.89
CA SER A 164 -7.18 6.67 -20.01
C SER A 164 -7.00 7.11 -21.46
N ARG A 165 -6.90 6.17 -22.39
CA ARG A 165 -6.80 6.49 -23.85
C ARG A 165 -8.05 7.21 -24.34
N GLN A 166 -9.23 6.75 -23.92
CA GLN A 166 -10.50 7.38 -24.29
C GLN A 166 -10.61 8.79 -23.73
N GLN A 167 -10.22 9.01 -22.47
CA GLN A 167 -10.18 10.33 -21.86
C GLN A 167 -9.17 11.27 -22.56
N LEU A 168 -7.99 10.74 -22.88
CA LEU A 168 -6.96 11.50 -23.62
C LEU A 168 -7.46 11.92 -25.00
N ALA A 169 -8.13 11.01 -25.71
CA ALA A 169 -8.71 11.30 -27.03
C ALA A 169 -9.83 12.36 -26.95
N ALA A 170 -10.64 12.34 -25.88
CA ALA A 170 -11.69 13.33 -25.66
C ALA A 170 -11.16 14.74 -25.35
N LEU A 171 -9.91 14.86 -24.88
CA LEU A 171 -9.24 16.15 -24.66
C LEU A 171 -8.59 16.71 -25.93
N ALA A 172 -8.41 15.89 -26.98
CA ALA A 172 -7.87 16.36 -28.23
C ALA A 172 -8.90 17.31 -28.91
N PRO A 173 -8.52 18.52 -29.35
CA PRO A 173 -9.45 19.41 -30.03
C PRO A 173 -9.96 18.70 -31.27
N GLU A 174 -11.29 18.70 -31.47
CA GLU A 174 -11.90 18.25 -32.73
C GLU A 174 -11.28 19.04 -33.89
N GLY A 175 -10.66 18.31 -34.79
CA GLY A 175 -9.81 18.67 -35.92
C GLY A 175 -9.89 20.09 -36.49
N SER A 176 -8.70 20.64 -36.69
CA SER A 176 -8.48 21.70 -37.66
C SER A 176 -8.48 21.11 -39.06
#